data_36ef414f24df313a86a934df3910d8e7
#
_entry.id   36ef414f24df313a86a934df3910d8e7
#
_cell.length_a   1.000
_cell.length_b   1.000
_cell.length_c   1.000
_cell.angle_alpha   90.00
_cell.angle_beta   90.00
_cell.angle_gamma   90.00
#
_symmetry.space_group_name_H-M   'P 1'
#
loop_
_entity.id
_entity.type
_entity.pdbx_description
1 polymer ?
#
loop_
_entity_poly.entity_id
_entity_poly.type
_entity_poly.pdbx_seq_one_letter_code
_entity_poly.pdbx_strand_id
1 'polypeptide(L)'
;MKISLRFAYPIFAIAFTLSIYFILFVTAFDVACYADPSYYKKEFVKYNVEKTLEDYREEHIPLSDLENVMQETLRYLRGKRENLLISVQVNGQTDNFYREDEVSHMADVRNLFLKALTLRTMCLLTTLAILFFLLILEHGKAFSILGKGFLLSSTALLLVLLLFSLYAASHFDTAFTTFHLLFFSQGNWEFDPALSRMIDILPEAFFQDTAFRILLCFLSALLPSLLLSFFFMKKGRAWGYPEE
;
A
#
# COMPACT_ATOMS: atom_id res chain seq x y z
N MET A 1 -24.44 -20.18 -28.07
CA MET A 1 -23.49 -19.17 -27.60
C MET A 1 -23.36 -19.10 -26.07
N LYS A 2 -24.43 -19.35 -25.26
CA LYS A 2 -24.36 -19.33 -23.77
C LYS A 2 -23.40 -20.36 -23.13
N ILE A 3 -23.20 -21.54 -23.75
CA ILE A 3 -22.34 -22.60 -23.16
C ILE A 3 -20.85 -22.24 -23.18
N SER A 4 -20.36 -21.55 -24.22
CA SER A 4 -18.94 -21.21 -24.33
C SER A 4 -18.49 -20.11 -23.34
N LEU A 5 -19.38 -19.22 -22.92
CA LEU A 5 -19.05 -18.15 -21.98
C LEU A 5 -18.91 -18.61 -20.52
N ARG A 6 -19.54 -19.72 -20.13
CA ARG A 6 -19.45 -20.27 -18.75
C ARG A 6 -18.03 -20.70 -18.40
N PHE A 7 -17.22 -21.10 -19.36
CA PHE A 7 -15.78 -21.40 -19.15
C PHE A 7 -14.96 -20.15 -18.79
N ALA A 8 -15.43 -18.95 -19.12
CA ALA A 8 -14.76 -17.71 -18.82
C ALA A 8 -15.07 -17.18 -17.38
N TYR A 9 -16.12 -17.70 -16.71
CA TYR A 9 -16.50 -17.20 -15.37
C TYR A 9 -15.40 -17.33 -14.32
N PRO A 10 -14.63 -18.42 -14.24
CA PRO A 10 -13.48 -18.48 -13.33
C PRO A 10 -12.45 -17.39 -13.61
N ILE A 11 -12.18 -17.10 -14.89
CA ILE A 11 -11.24 -16.04 -15.27
C ILE A 11 -11.74 -14.68 -14.81
N PHE A 12 -13.02 -14.36 -15.05
CA PHE A 12 -13.63 -13.13 -14.56
C PHE A 12 -13.61 -13.03 -13.03
N ALA A 13 -13.89 -14.13 -12.33
CA ALA A 13 -13.87 -14.16 -10.88
C ALA A 13 -12.45 -13.95 -10.31
N ILE A 14 -11.43 -14.56 -10.93
CA ILE A 14 -10.02 -14.35 -10.54
C ILE A 14 -9.61 -12.90 -10.81
N ALA A 15 -9.87 -12.37 -12.00
CA ALA A 15 -9.53 -10.99 -12.35
C ALA A 15 -10.25 -9.98 -11.44
N PHE A 16 -11.53 -10.21 -11.13
CA PHE A 16 -12.30 -9.44 -10.16
C PHE A 16 -11.65 -9.48 -8.78
N THR A 17 -11.29 -10.66 -8.30
CA THR A 17 -10.67 -10.84 -6.98
C THR A 17 -9.32 -10.14 -6.89
N LEU A 18 -8.43 -10.35 -7.87
CA LEU A 18 -7.12 -9.69 -7.91
C LEU A 18 -7.26 -8.16 -7.95
N SER A 19 -8.23 -7.65 -8.74
CA SER A 19 -8.52 -6.22 -8.79
C SER A 19 -8.98 -5.68 -7.44
N ILE A 20 -9.91 -6.38 -6.74
CA ILE A 20 -10.37 -5.98 -5.40
C ILE A 20 -9.21 -6.00 -4.39
N TYR A 21 -8.39 -7.06 -4.38
CA TYR A 21 -7.23 -7.14 -3.47
C TYR A 21 -6.26 -5.98 -3.70
N PHE A 22 -5.97 -5.66 -4.95
CA PHE A 22 -5.09 -4.53 -5.27
C PHE A 22 -5.69 -3.19 -4.84
N ILE A 23 -7.00 -2.97 -5.08
CA ILE A 23 -7.72 -1.78 -4.61
C ILE A 23 -7.63 -1.66 -3.08
N LEU A 24 -7.93 -2.75 -2.36
CA LEU A 24 -7.88 -2.78 -0.90
C LEU A 24 -6.46 -2.51 -0.38
N PHE A 25 -5.45 -3.14 -0.99
CA PHE A 25 -4.05 -2.97 -0.58
C PHE A 25 -3.58 -1.52 -0.75
N VAL A 26 -3.75 -0.93 -1.94
CA VAL A 26 -3.33 0.46 -2.18
C VAL A 26 -4.14 1.45 -1.34
N THR A 27 -5.42 1.16 -1.08
CA THR A 27 -6.24 1.99 -0.20
C THR A 27 -5.81 1.85 1.26
N ALA A 28 -5.46 0.65 1.73
CA ALA A 28 -4.93 0.42 3.06
C ALA A 28 -3.60 1.15 3.28
N PHE A 29 -2.71 1.10 2.29
CA PHE A 29 -1.46 1.88 2.28
C PHE A 29 -1.75 3.38 2.40
N ASP A 30 -2.67 3.87 1.57
CA ASP A 30 -3.07 5.29 1.55
C ASP A 30 -3.65 5.72 2.91
N VAL A 31 -4.52 4.92 3.51
CA VAL A 31 -5.10 5.19 4.84
C VAL A 31 -4.01 5.12 5.93
N ALA A 32 -3.17 4.09 5.93
CA ALA A 32 -2.13 3.92 6.92
C ALA A 32 -1.13 5.08 6.94
N CYS A 33 -0.75 5.59 5.77
CA CYS A 33 0.27 6.63 5.66
C CYS A 33 -0.28 8.06 5.75
N TYR A 34 -1.58 8.29 5.48
CA TYR A 34 -2.10 9.65 5.31
C TYR A 34 -3.31 10.01 6.19
N ALA A 35 -3.99 9.05 6.83
CA ALA A 35 -5.21 9.34 7.57
C ALA A 35 -4.96 9.93 8.98
N ASP A 36 -3.83 9.63 9.60
CA ASP A 36 -3.45 10.16 10.92
C ASP A 36 -2.26 11.10 10.79
N PRO A 37 -2.47 12.43 10.81
CA PRO A 37 -1.38 13.40 10.73
C PRO A 37 -0.36 13.30 11.88
N SER A 38 -0.77 12.74 13.02
CA SER A 38 0.08 12.60 14.21
C SER A 38 0.94 11.32 14.21
N TYR A 39 0.74 10.43 13.23
CA TYR A 39 1.42 9.14 13.18
C TYR A 39 2.94 9.29 13.17
N TYR A 40 3.47 10.08 12.26
CA TYR A 40 4.93 10.26 12.11
C TYR A 40 5.57 10.91 13.34
N LYS A 41 4.90 11.89 13.94
CA LYS A 41 5.36 12.46 15.22
C LYS A 41 5.48 11.40 16.30
N LYS A 42 4.46 10.54 16.45
CA LYS A 42 4.47 9.46 17.45
C LYS A 42 5.63 8.49 17.19
N GLU A 43 5.89 8.14 15.93
CA GLU A 43 7.00 7.26 15.55
C GLU A 43 8.36 7.93 15.82
N PHE A 44 8.53 9.21 15.50
CA PHE A 44 9.76 9.95 15.79
C PHE A 44 10.05 10.01 17.28
N VAL A 45 9.05 10.27 18.11
CA VAL A 45 9.20 10.23 19.57
C VAL A 45 9.50 8.81 20.05
N LYS A 46 8.81 7.79 19.54
CA LYS A 46 9.01 6.38 19.90
C LYS A 46 10.43 5.91 19.64
N TYR A 47 11.02 6.31 18.51
CA TYR A 47 12.36 5.93 18.10
C TYR A 47 13.44 6.92 18.49
N ASN A 48 13.11 7.95 19.30
CA ASN A 48 14.04 8.98 19.78
C ASN A 48 14.85 9.63 18.64
N VAL A 49 14.20 9.94 17.52
CA VAL A 49 14.85 10.42 16.30
C VAL A 49 15.71 11.67 16.52
N GLU A 50 15.20 12.66 17.28
CA GLU A 50 15.98 13.87 17.61
C GLU A 50 17.30 13.50 18.30
N LYS A 51 17.23 12.61 19.30
CA LYS A 51 18.43 12.15 20.03
C LYS A 51 19.38 11.34 19.11
N THR A 52 18.85 10.56 18.20
CA THR A 52 19.64 9.83 17.21
C THR A 52 20.47 10.80 16.35
N LEU A 53 19.84 11.88 15.85
CA LEU A 53 20.53 12.92 15.08
C LEU A 53 21.59 13.66 15.92
N GLU A 54 21.31 13.97 17.18
CA GLU A 54 22.27 14.59 18.10
C GLU A 54 23.45 13.66 18.40
N ASP A 55 23.20 12.40 18.77
CA ASP A 55 24.22 11.45 19.22
C ASP A 55 25.12 10.98 18.07
N TYR A 56 24.60 10.80 16.86
CA TYR A 56 25.36 10.25 15.73
C TYR A 56 25.88 11.32 14.74
N ARG A 57 25.20 12.49 14.67
CA ARG A 57 25.58 13.54 13.70
C ARG A 57 25.98 14.86 14.34
N GLU A 58 25.83 14.99 15.66
CA GLU A 58 25.98 16.27 16.36
C GLU A 58 25.03 17.35 15.79
N GLU A 59 23.88 16.93 15.25
CA GLU A 59 22.88 17.78 14.61
C GLU A 59 21.61 17.88 15.47
N HIS A 60 21.31 19.10 15.94
CA HIS A 60 20.02 19.40 16.56
C HIS A 60 19.04 19.90 15.52
N ILE A 61 18.02 19.09 15.19
CA ILE A 61 16.90 19.44 14.30
C ILE A 61 15.62 19.35 15.12
N PRO A 62 14.85 20.45 15.27
CA PRO A 62 13.61 20.45 16.04
C PRO A 62 12.60 19.42 15.51
N LEU A 63 11.88 18.74 16.38
CA LEU A 63 10.84 17.78 16.03
C LEU A 63 9.79 18.37 15.09
N SER A 64 9.46 19.66 15.24
CA SER A 64 8.54 20.37 14.35
C SER A 64 9.04 20.40 12.88
N ASP A 65 10.35 20.53 12.69
CA ASP A 65 10.96 20.54 11.37
C ASP A 65 10.95 19.15 10.78
N LEU A 66 11.22 18.10 11.56
CA LEU A 66 11.11 16.71 11.14
C LEU A 66 9.67 16.33 10.78
N GLU A 67 8.68 16.81 11.54
CA GLU A 67 7.25 16.66 11.22
C GLU A 67 6.93 17.33 9.88
N ASN A 68 7.44 18.54 9.63
CA ASN A 68 7.27 19.26 8.37
C ASN A 68 7.94 18.52 7.21
N VAL A 69 9.15 17.99 7.40
CA VAL A 69 9.83 17.16 6.40
C VAL A 69 8.93 15.99 5.96
N MET A 70 8.36 15.25 6.91
CA MET A 70 7.47 14.13 6.56
C MET A 70 6.19 14.59 5.86
N GLN A 71 5.54 15.65 6.34
CA GLN A 71 4.33 16.18 5.69
C GLN A 71 4.59 16.59 4.24
N GLU A 72 5.68 17.31 4.00
CA GLU A 72 6.04 17.77 2.66
C GLU A 72 6.50 16.62 1.76
N THR A 73 7.18 15.60 2.33
CA THR A 73 7.53 14.36 1.62
C THR A 73 6.28 13.59 1.18
N LEU A 74 5.30 13.44 2.06
CA LEU A 74 4.03 12.80 1.71
C LEU A 74 3.26 13.58 0.62
N ARG A 75 3.33 14.92 0.65
CA ARG A 75 2.75 15.77 -0.43
C ARG A 75 3.48 15.56 -1.75
N TYR A 76 4.82 15.44 -1.71
CA TYR A 76 5.63 15.13 -2.88
C TYR A 76 5.29 13.78 -3.49
N LEU A 77 5.20 12.73 -2.68
CA LEU A 77 4.85 11.38 -3.13
C LEU A 77 3.47 11.31 -3.78
N ARG A 78 2.52 12.13 -3.31
CA ARG A 78 1.18 12.27 -3.94
C ARG A 78 1.13 13.19 -5.16
N GLY A 79 2.25 13.74 -5.60
CA GLY A 79 2.28 14.68 -6.72
C GLY A 79 1.73 16.08 -6.40
N LYS A 80 1.53 16.41 -5.11
CA LYS A 80 1.03 17.72 -4.65
C LYS A 80 2.15 18.71 -4.35
N ARG A 81 3.39 18.31 -4.50
CA ARG A 81 4.61 19.12 -4.42
C ARG A 81 5.55 18.70 -5.55
N GLU A 82 6.26 19.66 -6.14
CA GLU A 82 7.10 19.40 -7.32
C GLU A 82 8.47 18.80 -6.97
N ASN A 83 9.06 19.24 -5.84
CA ASN A 83 10.42 18.88 -5.44
C ASN A 83 10.52 18.59 -3.93
N LEU A 84 11.67 18.07 -3.50
CA LEU A 84 12.01 17.79 -2.09
C LEU A 84 13.03 18.80 -1.52
N LEU A 85 13.08 20.01 -2.03
CA LEU A 85 13.84 21.08 -1.41
C LEU A 85 13.12 21.56 -0.15
N ILE A 86 13.39 20.89 0.96
CA ILE A 86 12.74 21.11 2.26
C ILE A 86 13.82 21.59 3.22
N SER A 87 13.72 22.85 3.61
CA SER A 87 14.67 23.45 4.55
C SER A 87 14.29 23.13 5.99
N VAL A 88 15.31 22.85 6.81
CA VAL A 88 15.22 22.59 8.26
C VAL A 88 16.25 23.46 8.98
N GLN A 89 16.05 23.64 10.32
CA GLN A 89 17.03 24.29 11.18
C GLN A 89 17.98 23.24 11.75
N VAL A 90 19.24 23.23 11.34
CA VAL A 90 20.30 22.36 11.85
C VAL A 90 21.23 23.21 12.72
N ASN A 91 21.22 22.97 14.02
CA ASN A 91 22.05 23.75 14.97
C ASN A 91 21.80 25.28 14.86
N GLY A 92 20.56 25.67 14.51
CA GLY A 92 20.18 27.08 14.32
C GLY A 92 20.57 27.68 12.96
N GLN A 93 21.10 26.89 12.04
CA GLN A 93 21.37 27.27 10.64
C GLN A 93 20.40 26.60 9.70
N THR A 94 20.00 27.30 8.63
CA THR A 94 19.10 26.73 7.63
C THR A 94 19.87 25.84 6.66
N ASP A 95 19.44 24.59 6.50
CA ASP A 95 20.00 23.63 5.57
C ASP A 95 18.89 22.84 4.85
N ASN A 96 19.20 22.20 3.72
CA ASN A 96 18.29 21.28 3.05
C ASN A 96 18.33 19.94 3.76
N PHE A 97 17.14 19.35 4.02
CA PHE A 97 17.06 18.06 4.69
C PHE A 97 17.60 16.93 3.82
N TYR A 98 17.13 16.84 2.57
CA TYR A 98 17.48 15.75 1.65
C TYR A 98 18.74 16.07 0.85
N ARG A 99 19.56 15.03 0.65
CA ARG A 99 20.71 15.02 -0.25
C ARG A 99 20.25 14.69 -1.68
N GLU A 100 21.10 14.93 -2.67
CA GLU A 100 20.77 14.68 -4.09
C GLU A 100 20.50 13.20 -4.40
N ASP A 101 21.24 12.28 -3.79
CA ASP A 101 21.05 10.84 -3.93
C ASP A 101 19.70 10.39 -3.34
N GLU A 102 19.33 10.90 -2.15
CA GLU A 102 18.04 10.67 -1.51
C GLU A 102 16.88 11.24 -2.34
N VAL A 103 17.04 12.44 -2.90
CA VAL A 103 16.03 13.06 -3.80
C VAL A 103 15.83 12.19 -5.04
N SER A 104 16.91 11.63 -5.62
CA SER A 104 16.83 10.74 -6.77
C SER A 104 16.02 9.47 -6.44
N HIS A 105 16.31 8.82 -5.31
CA HIS A 105 15.55 7.65 -4.86
C HIS A 105 14.08 8.00 -4.61
N MET A 106 13.82 9.09 -3.90
CA MET A 106 12.45 9.51 -3.60
C MET A 106 11.65 9.90 -4.85
N ALA A 107 12.30 10.29 -5.94
CA ALA A 107 11.63 10.46 -7.24
C ALA A 107 11.12 9.12 -7.80
N ASP A 108 11.90 8.04 -7.64
CA ASP A 108 11.48 6.69 -8.04
C ASP A 108 10.35 6.16 -7.14
N VAL A 109 10.45 6.38 -5.83
CA VAL A 109 9.38 6.06 -4.86
C VAL A 109 8.07 6.78 -5.23
N ARG A 110 8.15 8.08 -5.58
CA ARG A 110 7.01 8.87 -6.08
C ARG A 110 6.41 8.24 -7.34
N ASN A 111 7.24 7.90 -8.31
CA ASN A 111 6.79 7.29 -9.56
C ASN A 111 6.09 5.94 -9.31
N LEU A 112 6.64 5.10 -8.43
CA LEU A 112 6.03 3.84 -8.02
C LEU A 112 4.65 4.08 -7.37
N PHE A 113 4.57 5.03 -6.44
CA PHE A 113 3.33 5.34 -5.75
C PHE A 113 2.24 5.89 -6.70
N LEU A 114 2.58 6.82 -7.59
CA LEU A 114 1.64 7.37 -8.57
C LEU A 114 1.16 6.31 -9.58
N LYS A 115 2.05 5.39 -10.01
CA LYS A 115 1.68 4.24 -10.83
C LYS A 115 0.71 3.32 -10.08
N ALA A 116 0.93 3.06 -8.78
CA ALA A 116 0.03 2.26 -7.96
C ALA A 116 -1.36 2.90 -7.84
N LEU A 117 -1.45 4.23 -7.65
CA LEU A 117 -2.73 4.95 -7.63
C LEU A 117 -3.47 4.87 -8.98
N THR A 118 -2.73 5.00 -10.08
CA THR A 118 -3.28 4.86 -11.43
C THR A 118 -3.81 3.43 -11.66
N LEU A 119 -3.02 2.42 -11.31
CA LEU A 119 -3.41 1.01 -11.44
C LEU A 119 -4.61 0.68 -10.54
N ARG A 120 -4.70 1.26 -9.33
CA ARG A 120 -5.91 1.16 -8.48
C ARG A 120 -7.16 1.64 -9.20
N THR A 121 -7.07 2.76 -9.90
CA THR A 121 -8.19 3.29 -10.69
C THR A 121 -8.55 2.36 -11.85
N MET A 122 -7.56 1.82 -12.56
CA MET A 122 -7.79 0.82 -13.62
C MET A 122 -8.44 -0.46 -13.07
N CYS A 123 -8.00 -0.95 -11.92
CA CYS A 123 -8.60 -2.10 -11.23
C CYS A 123 -10.06 -1.82 -10.84
N LEU A 124 -10.38 -0.61 -10.39
CA LEU A 124 -11.76 -0.21 -10.10
C LEU A 124 -12.64 -0.26 -11.35
N LEU A 125 -12.17 0.31 -12.46
CA LEU A 125 -12.90 0.27 -13.74
C LEU A 125 -13.08 -1.17 -14.23
N THR A 126 -12.05 -2.02 -14.13
CA THR A 126 -12.11 -3.44 -14.48
C THR A 126 -13.14 -4.18 -13.62
N THR A 127 -13.14 -3.94 -12.30
CA THR A 127 -14.11 -4.53 -11.37
C THR A 127 -15.54 -4.16 -11.75
N LEU A 128 -15.79 -2.88 -12.04
CA LEU A 128 -17.11 -2.39 -12.47
C LEU A 128 -17.53 -2.97 -13.83
N ALA A 129 -16.59 -3.06 -14.78
CA ALA A 129 -16.84 -3.63 -16.11
C ALA A 129 -17.20 -5.12 -16.01
N ILE A 130 -16.48 -5.91 -15.22
CA ILE A 130 -16.78 -7.34 -15.01
C ILE A 130 -18.15 -7.51 -14.36
N LEU A 131 -18.44 -6.74 -13.32
CA LEU A 131 -19.74 -6.77 -12.65
C LEU A 131 -20.88 -6.43 -13.63
N PHE A 132 -20.76 -5.34 -14.38
CA PHE A 132 -21.76 -4.90 -15.34
C PHE A 132 -21.98 -5.94 -16.46
N PHE A 133 -20.89 -6.48 -17.00
CA PHE A 133 -20.96 -7.52 -18.04
C PHE A 133 -21.68 -8.78 -17.54
N LEU A 134 -21.37 -9.25 -16.33
CA LEU A 134 -22.02 -10.42 -15.75
C LEU A 134 -23.48 -10.14 -15.37
N LEU A 135 -23.84 -8.93 -14.99
CA LEU A 135 -25.22 -8.53 -14.73
C LEU A 135 -26.07 -8.59 -16.00
N ILE A 136 -25.52 -8.19 -17.15
CA ILE A 136 -26.22 -8.31 -18.45
C ILE A 136 -26.44 -9.78 -18.84
N LEU A 137 -25.43 -10.64 -18.63
CA LEU A 137 -25.47 -12.04 -19.04
C LEU A 137 -26.26 -12.95 -18.10
N GLU A 138 -26.08 -12.77 -16.80
CA GLU A 138 -26.52 -13.71 -15.76
C GLU A 138 -27.48 -13.07 -14.74
N HIS A 139 -27.83 -11.78 -14.97
CA HIS A 139 -28.73 -11.03 -14.09
C HIS A 139 -28.33 -11.17 -12.60
N GLY A 140 -29.28 -11.49 -11.71
CA GLY A 140 -29.00 -11.64 -10.28
C GLY A 140 -28.00 -12.75 -9.92
N LYS A 141 -27.80 -13.74 -10.79
CA LYS A 141 -26.81 -14.83 -10.62
C LYS A 141 -25.36 -14.30 -10.67
N ALA A 142 -25.12 -13.13 -11.29
CA ALA A 142 -23.80 -12.48 -11.32
C ALA A 142 -23.16 -12.34 -9.93
N PHE A 143 -23.94 -11.90 -8.94
CA PHE A 143 -23.50 -11.75 -7.56
C PHE A 143 -23.07 -13.08 -6.92
N SER A 144 -23.81 -14.17 -7.22
CA SER A 144 -23.44 -15.50 -6.72
C SER A 144 -22.15 -16.02 -7.38
N ILE A 145 -21.95 -15.77 -8.68
CA ILE A 145 -20.76 -16.17 -9.41
C ILE A 145 -19.54 -15.44 -8.85
N LEU A 146 -19.61 -14.10 -8.75
CA LEU A 146 -18.53 -13.29 -8.24
C LEU A 146 -18.26 -13.54 -6.75
N GLY A 147 -19.29 -13.67 -5.92
CA GLY A 147 -19.16 -13.97 -4.50
C GLY A 147 -18.46 -15.31 -4.24
N LYS A 148 -18.84 -16.38 -4.96
CA LYS A 148 -18.17 -17.69 -4.88
C LYS A 148 -16.72 -17.61 -5.34
N GLY A 149 -16.50 -16.98 -6.49
CA GLY A 149 -15.17 -16.83 -7.06
C GLY A 149 -14.26 -16.02 -6.14
N PHE A 150 -14.76 -14.93 -5.56
CA PHE A 150 -14.03 -14.12 -4.60
C PHE A 150 -13.64 -14.92 -3.36
N LEU A 151 -14.56 -15.66 -2.74
CA LEU A 151 -14.27 -16.47 -1.56
C LEU A 151 -13.24 -17.58 -1.86
N LEU A 152 -13.39 -18.28 -3.00
CA LEU A 152 -12.46 -19.35 -3.37
C LEU A 152 -11.07 -18.82 -3.67
N SER A 153 -10.95 -17.75 -4.48
CA SER A 153 -9.67 -17.12 -4.80
C SER A 153 -9.02 -16.48 -3.58
N SER A 154 -9.82 -15.89 -2.68
CA SER A 154 -9.33 -15.31 -1.43
C SER A 154 -8.70 -16.34 -0.52
N THR A 155 -9.16 -17.59 -0.49
CA THR A 155 -8.55 -18.65 0.32
C THR A 155 -7.08 -18.87 -0.05
N ALA A 156 -6.77 -18.94 -1.35
CA ALA A 156 -5.41 -19.10 -1.83
C ALA A 156 -4.56 -17.84 -1.57
N LEU A 157 -5.12 -16.66 -1.85
CA LEU A 157 -4.42 -15.38 -1.65
C LEU A 157 -4.12 -15.11 -0.17
N LEU A 158 -5.05 -15.43 0.73
CA LEU A 158 -4.84 -15.28 2.19
C LEU A 158 -3.75 -16.22 2.70
N LEU A 159 -3.67 -17.45 2.19
CA LEU A 159 -2.59 -18.37 2.54
C LEU A 159 -1.23 -17.78 2.10
N VAL A 160 -1.13 -17.30 0.87
CA VAL A 160 0.10 -16.66 0.36
C VAL A 160 0.45 -15.43 1.19
N LEU A 161 -0.52 -14.56 1.49
CA LEU A 161 -0.32 -13.37 2.32
C LEU A 161 0.14 -13.73 3.73
N LEU A 162 -0.45 -14.76 4.35
CA LEU A 162 -0.05 -15.24 5.67
C LEU A 162 1.41 -15.72 5.67
N LEU A 163 1.77 -16.59 4.71
CA LEU A 163 3.14 -17.12 4.61
C LEU A 163 4.16 -15.99 4.34
N PHE A 164 3.82 -15.05 3.47
CA PHE A 164 4.67 -13.89 3.20
C PHE A 164 4.80 -12.98 4.44
N SER A 165 3.69 -12.70 5.15
CA SER A 165 3.73 -11.87 6.35
C SER A 165 4.56 -12.52 7.47
N LEU A 166 4.46 -13.83 7.66
CA LEU A 166 5.28 -14.57 8.64
C LEU A 166 6.77 -14.54 8.25
N TYR A 167 7.07 -14.73 6.96
CA TYR A 167 8.45 -14.62 6.46
C TYR A 167 8.99 -13.20 6.67
N ALA A 168 8.26 -12.17 6.25
CA ALA A 168 8.68 -10.78 6.38
C ALA A 168 8.83 -10.35 7.86
N ALA A 169 7.97 -10.84 8.77
CA ALA A 169 8.10 -10.56 10.20
C ALA A 169 9.36 -11.20 10.81
N SER A 170 9.81 -12.36 10.28
CA SER A 170 10.98 -13.08 10.79
C SER A 170 12.30 -12.63 10.13
N HIS A 171 12.25 -12.06 8.93
CA HIS A 171 13.39 -11.72 8.08
C HIS A 171 13.14 -10.38 7.39
N PHE A 172 12.85 -9.34 8.18
CA PHE A 172 12.41 -8.05 7.64
C PHE A 172 13.48 -7.38 6.78
N ASP A 173 14.72 -7.37 7.22
CA ASP A 173 15.85 -6.82 6.44
C ASP A 173 15.95 -7.46 5.04
N THR A 174 15.86 -8.80 4.97
CA THR A 174 15.86 -9.51 3.68
C THR A 174 14.64 -9.17 2.82
N ALA A 175 13.46 -9.05 3.42
CA ALA A 175 12.24 -8.67 2.70
C ALA A 175 12.33 -7.21 2.21
N PHE A 176 12.86 -6.31 3.02
CA PHE A 176 13.10 -4.90 2.70
C PHE A 176 14.10 -4.75 1.53
N THR A 177 15.23 -5.42 1.62
CA THR A 177 16.24 -5.46 0.55
C THR A 177 15.66 -6.04 -0.74
N THR A 178 14.94 -7.16 -0.65
CA THR A 178 14.30 -7.79 -1.83
C THR A 178 13.29 -6.85 -2.49
N PHE A 179 12.51 -6.13 -1.69
CA PHE A 179 11.58 -5.11 -2.21
C PHE A 179 12.33 -4.02 -2.98
N HIS A 180 13.44 -3.51 -2.42
CA HIS A 180 14.22 -2.46 -3.08
C HIS A 180 14.86 -2.96 -4.38
N LEU A 181 15.44 -4.15 -4.40
CA LEU A 181 16.00 -4.75 -5.61
C LEU A 181 14.95 -4.97 -6.71
N LEU A 182 13.71 -5.30 -6.33
CA LEU A 182 12.62 -5.52 -7.27
C LEU A 182 12.10 -4.22 -7.92
N PHE A 183 11.98 -3.16 -7.13
CA PHE A 183 11.36 -1.90 -7.58
C PHE A 183 12.35 -0.80 -7.94
N PHE A 184 13.59 -0.87 -7.45
CA PHE A 184 14.64 0.14 -7.62
C PHE A 184 15.94 -0.48 -8.10
N SER A 185 15.89 -1.12 -9.27
CA SER A 185 17.00 -1.89 -9.86
C SER A 185 18.24 -1.06 -10.20
N GLN A 186 18.15 0.28 -10.21
CA GLN A 186 19.25 1.20 -10.42
C GLN A 186 20.19 1.34 -9.20
N GLY A 187 19.83 0.81 -8.02
CA GLY A 187 20.68 0.78 -6.83
C GLY A 187 20.82 2.11 -6.08
N ASN A 188 19.99 3.13 -6.39
CA ASN A 188 20.02 4.45 -5.75
C ASN A 188 19.34 4.52 -4.38
N TRP A 189 19.13 3.39 -3.72
CA TRP A 189 18.49 3.26 -2.40
C TRP A 189 19.49 2.82 -1.30
N GLU A 190 20.71 2.46 -1.66
CA GLU A 190 21.77 2.13 -0.71
C GLU A 190 22.50 3.42 -0.32
N PHE A 191 22.07 4.04 0.78
CA PHE A 191 22.67 5.28 1.27
C PHE A 191 23.80 4.99 2.26
N ASP A 192 24.80 5.90 2.29
CA ASP A 192 25.82 5.90 3.34
C ASP A 192 25.20 6.29 4.68
N PRO A 193 25.16 5.37 5.68
CA PRO A 193 24.60 5.68 7.00
C PRO A 193 25.29 6.87 7.70
N ALA A 194 26.56 7.12 7.38
CA ALA A 194 27.28 8.26 7.97
C ALA A 194 26.82 9.62 7.42
N LEU A 195 26.08 9.63 6.31
CA LEU A 195 25.70 10.88 5.61
C LEU A 195 24.18 11.09 5.50
N SER A 196 23.36 10.05 5.61
CA SER A 196 21.94 10.11 5.33
C SER A 196 21.09 10.38 6.58
N ARG A 197 20.56 11.59 6.70
CA ARG A 197 19.55 11.95 7.72
C ARG A 197 18.27 11.15 7.54
N MET A 198 17.94 10.78 6.30
CA MET A 198 16.73 10.02 5.99
C MET A 198 16.73 8.64 6.66
N ILE A 199 17.86 7.95 6.72
CA ILE A 199 18.00 6.67 7.43
C ILE A 199 17.73 6.86 8.94
N ASP A 200 18.23 7.94 9.53
CA ASP A 200 18.08 8.18 10.96
C ASP A 200 16.65 8.47 11.37
N ILE A 201 15.89 9.21 10.52
CA ILE A 201 14.48 9.51 10.81
C ILE A 201 13.52 8.39 10.41
N LEU A 202 13.95 7.47 9.55
CA LEU A 202 13.18 6.33 9.07
C LEU A 202 13.93 5.01 9.32
N PRO A 203 14.17 4.64 10.58
CA PRO A 203 14.87 3.39 10.91
C PRO A 203 14.05 2.18 10.48
N GLU A 204 14.69 1.01 10.36
CA GLU A 204 14.03 -0.24 9.96
C GLU A 204 12.77 -0.53 10.77
N ALA A 205 12.80 -0.32 12.09
CA ALA A 205 11.66 -0.53 12.97
C ALA A 205 10.44 0.36 12.62
N PHE A 206 10.66 1.57 12.10
CA PHE A 206 9.60 2.43 11.58
C PHE A 206 8.88 1.77 10.39
N PHE A 207 9.64 1.16 9.48
CA PHE A 207 9.04 0.45 8.33
C PHE A 207 8.31 -0.82 8.77
N GLN A 208 8.79 -1.52 9.80
CA GLN A 208 8.08 -2.68 10.38
C GLN A 208 6.73 -2.26 10.96
N ASP A 209 6.68 -1.19 11.76
CA ASP A 209 5.43 -0.66 12.32
C ASP A 209 4.47 -0.18 11.22
N THR A 210 5.00 0.52 10.22
CA THR A 210 4.19 0.98 9.07
C THR A 210 3.63 -0.18 8.27
N ALA A 211 4.43 -1.22 8.00
CA ALA A 211 3.97 -2.43 7.31
C ALA A 211 2.87 -3.16 8.11
N PHE A 212 3.03 -3.28 9.42
CA PHE A 212 2.02 -3.86 10.31
C PHE A 212 0.73 -3.02 10.30
N ARG A 213 0.83 -1.70 10.35
CA ARG A 213 -0.31 -0.78 10.25
C ARG A 213 -1.05 -0.93 8.90
N ILE A 214 -0.31 -1.04 7.80
CA ILE A 214 -0.89 -1.29 6.47
C ILE A 214 -1.64 -2.64 6.46
N LEU A 215 -1.04 -3.69 7.02
CA LEU A 215 -1.67 -5.01 7.13
C LEU A 215 -2.98 -4.94 7.93
N LEU A 216 -3.02 -4.25 9.06
CA LEU A 216 -4.24 -4.07 9.85
C LEU A 216 -5.32 -3.30 9.08
N CYS A 217 -4.97 -2.21 8.40
CA CYS A 217 -5.90 -1.47 7.53
C CYS A 217 -6.44 -2.36 6.40
N PHE A 218 -5.58 -3.16 5.77
CA PHE A 218 -5.96 -4.09 4.72
C PHE A 218 -6.95 -5.15 5.24
N LEU A 219 -6.64 -5.81 6.35
CA LEU A 219 -7.50 -6.83 6.94
C LEU A 219 -8.84 -6.25 7.40
N SER A 220 -8.85 -5.03 7.95
CA SER A 220 -10.08 -4.34 8.38
C SER A 220 -11.04 -4.07 7.22
N ALA A 221 -10.53 -3.85 5.99
CA ALA A 221 -11.34 -3.68 4.78
C ALA A 221 -11.67 -5.02 4.09
N LEU A 222 -10.76 -6.01 4.17
CA LEU A 222 -10.95 -7.32 3.56
C LEU A 222 -12.04 -8.14 4.27
N LEU A 223 -12.06 -8.15 5.61
CA LEU A 223 -13.04 -8.92 6.38
C LEU A 223 -14.51 -8.58 6.01
N PRO A 224 -14.96 -7.31 5.98
CA PRO A 224 -16.28 -6.95 5.49
C PRO A 224 -16.51 -7.39 4.05
N SER A 225 -15.51 -7.31 3.17
CA SER A 225 -15.61 -7.74 1.77
C SER A 225 -15.88 -9.24 1.64
N LEU A 226 -15.24 -10.07 2.47
CA LEU A 226 -15.50 -11.52 2.55
C LEU A 226 -16.91 -11.81 3.06
N LEU A 227 -17.36 -11.13 4.11
CA LEU A 227 -18.72 -11.27 4.66
C LEU A 227 -19.79 -10.89 3.62
N LEU A 228 -19.57 -9.78 2.92
CA LEU A 228 -20.46 -9.32 1.86
C LEU A 228 -20.52 -10.33 0.70
N SER A 229 -19.37 -10.89 0.31
CA SER A 229 -19.30 -11.92 -0.73
C SER A 229 -20.04 -13.20 -0.34
N PHE A 230 -19.95 -13.61 0.93
CA PHE A 230 -20.70 -14.75 1.45
C PHE A 230 -22.21 -14.49 1.41
N PHE A 231 -22.64 -13.28 1.77
CA PHE A 231 -24.05 -12.88 1.69
C PHE A 231 -24.56 -12.93 0.23
N PHE A 232 -23.80 -12.35 -0.72
CA PHE A 232 -24.17 -12.36 -2.13
C PHE A 232 -24.17 -13.76 -2.74
N MET A 233 -23.25 -14.62 -2.32
CA MET A 233 -23.24 -16.03 -2.73
C MET A 233 -24.55 -16.73 -2.35
N LYS A 234 -25.08 -16.47 -1.15
CA LYS A 234 -26.34 -17.07 -0.69
C LYS A 234 -27.58 -16.47 -1.37
N LYS A 235 -27.68 -15.13 -1.40
CA LYS A 235 -28.86 -14.44 -1.95
C LYS A 235 -28.91 -14.41 -3.48
N GLY A 236 -27.79 -14.38 -4.17
CA GLY A 236 -27.76 -14.37 -5.63
C GLY A 236 -28.36 -15.63 -6.26
N ARG A 237 -28.48 -16.75 -5.50
CA ARG A 237 -29.26 -17.92 -5.91
C ARG A 237 -30.79 -17.68 -5.86
N ALA A 238 -31.24 -16.85 -4.93
CA ALA A 238 -32.67 -16.55 -4.74
C ALA A 238 -33.16 -15.46 -5.72
N TRP A 239 -32.26 -14.62 -6.27
CA TRP A 239 -32.58 -13.58 -7.26
C TRP A 239 -32.49 -14.06 -8.71
N GLY A 240 -32.05 -15.29 -8.94
CA GLY A 240 -32.20 -15.96 -10.23
C GLY A 240 -33.67 -16.30 -10.46
N TYR A 241 -34.20 -16.06 -11.68
CA TYR A 241 -35.54 -16.47 -12.05
C TYR A 241 -35.80 -17.93 -11.64
N PRO A 242 -37.02 -18.27 -11.17
CA PRO A 242 -37.37 -19.68 -10.98
C PRO A 242 -37.09 -20.44 -12.27
N GLU A 243 -36.46 -21.62 -12.12
CA GLU A 243 -36.24 -22.52 -13.25
C GLU A 243 -37.65 -22.89 -13.78
N GLU A 244 -37.95 -22.49 -15.05
CA GLU A 244 -39.08 -23.01 -15.80
C GLU A 244 -38.78 -24.47 -16.18
#